data_55e8082ea6f5dda5792bc79c2376fd82
#
_entry.id   55e8082ea6f5dda5792bc79c2376fd82
#
_cell.length_a   1.000
_cell.length_b   1.000
_cell.length_c   1.000
_cell.angle_alpha   90.00
_cell.angle_beta   90.00
_cell.angle_gamma   90.00
#
_symmetry.space_group_name_H-M   'P 1'
#
loop_
_entity.id
_entity.type
_entity.pdbx_description
1 polymer ?
#
loop_
_entity_poly.entity_id
_entity_poly.type
_entity_poly.pdbx_seq_one_letter_code
_entity_poly.pdbx_strand_id
1 'polypeptide(L)'
;MASNHNAPVLIIGLGRFGSATAAQLHAQNKEVLAIEKDPEIAQKWTGVLTHVVSADARDIDALRQLGASDFGSAVVGVGTSIEASVLITANLVDIGVERIWAKAITLSLIHI
;
A
#
# COMPACT_ATOMS: atom_id res chain seq x y z
N MET A 1 -18.52 -6.85 17.14
CA MET A 1 -18.06 -6.01 16.87
C MET A 1 -18.20 -5.34 15.64
N ALA A 2 -18.06 -4.32 15.68
CA ALA A 2 -18.32 -3.58 14.55
C ALA A 2 -17.53 -4.07 13.40
N SER A 3 -18.19 -4.05 12.31
CA SER A 3 -17.58 -4.45 11.12
C SER A 3 -16.55 -3.44 10.68
N ASN A 4 -15.52 -3.89 10.05
CA ASN A 4 -14.49 -3.03 9.51
C ASN A 4 -14.66 -2.79 8.02
N HIS A 5 -15.89 -2.86 7.55
CA HIS A 5 -16.15 -2.65 6.12
C HIS A 5 -15.61 -1.35 5.61
N ASN A 6 -15.67 -0.30 6.45
CA ASN A 6 -15.24 1.02 6.04
C ASN A 6 -13.89 1.41 6.59
N ALA A 7 -13.18 0.46 7.19
CA ALA A 7 -11.86 0.77 7.71
C ALA A 7 -10.93 1.15 6.55
N PRO A 8 -10.09 2.16 6.76
CA PRO A 8 -9.20 2.59 5.69
C PRO A 8 -8.15 1.54 5.36
N VAL A 9 -7.75 1.50 4.11
CA VAL A 9 -6.77 0.57 3.61
C VAL A 9 -5.56 1.33 3.11
N LEU A 10 -4.38 0.85 3.46
CA LEU A 10 -3.13 1.43 3.04
C LEU A 10 -2.66 0.74 1.77
N ILE A 11 -2.35 1.51 0.74
CA ILE A 11 -1.84 0.97 -0.52
C ILE A 11 -0.42 1.47 -0.71
N ILE A 12 0.53 0.57 -0.80
CA ILE A 12 1.92 0.93 -1.02
C ILE A 12 2.27 0.65 -2.46
N GLY A 13 2.48 1.69 -3.22
CA GLY A 13 2.84 1.58 -4.63
C GLY A 13 1.63 1.67 -5.54
N LEU A 14 1.70 2.57 -6.51
CA LEU A 14 0.60 2.81 -7.46
C LEU A 14 0.99 2.39 -8.88
N GLY A 15 1.76 1.29 -8.99
CA GLY A 15 1.97 0.66 -10.27
C GLY A 15 0.69 -0.04 -10.71
N ARG A 16 0.80 -0.99 -11.62
CA ARG A 16 -0.39 -1.64 -12.17
C ARG A 16 -1.27 -2.27 -11.11
N PHE A 17 -0.66 -3.08 -10.26
CA PHE A 17 -1.43 -3.80 -9.25
C PHE A 17 -1.98 -2.86 -8.19
N GLY A 18 -1.11 -2.00 -7.65
CA GLY A 18 -1.52 -1.11 -6.57
C GLY A 18 -2.60 -0.13 -7.02
N SER A 19 -2.45 0.45 -8.22
CA SER A 19 -3.43 1.41 -8.68
C SER A 19 -4.77 0.74 -8.99
N ALA A 20 -4.75 -0.47 -9.56
CA ALA A 20 -5.98 -1.19 -9.82
C ALA A 20 -6.70 -1.53 -8.53
N THR A 21 -5.96 -1.97 -7.52
CA THR A 21 -6.53 -2.29 -6.22
C THR A 21 -7.09 -1.05 -5.56
N ALA A 22 -6.33 0.06 -5.58
CA ALA A 22 -6.79 1.30 -4.98
C ALA A 22 -8.06 1.82 -5.64
N ALA A 23 -8.11 1.77 -6.97
CA ALA A 23 -9.29 2.23 -7.70
C ALA A 23 -10.50 1.38 -7.36
N GLN A 24 -10.32 0.07 -7.25
CA GLN A 24 -11.41 -0.83 -6.93
C GLN A 24 -11.95 -0.56 -5.53
N LEU A 25 -11.07 -0.37 -4.57
CA LEU A 25 -11.49 -0.07 -3.20
C LEU A 25 -12.18 1.29 -3.12
N HIS A 26 -11.65 2.26 -3.84
CA HIS A 26 -12.26 3.58 -3.89
C HIS A 26 -13.68 3.51 -4.48
N ALA A 27 -13.85 2.71 -5.52
CA ALA A 27 -15.16 2.54 -6.14
C ALA A 27 -16.15 1.89 -5.19
N GLN A 28 -15.67 1.14 -4.20
CA GLN A 28 -16.51 0.53 -3.18
C GLN A 28 -16.68 1.42 -1.96
N ASN A 29 -16.32 2.69 -2.08
CA ASN A 29 -16.44 3.68 -1.02
C ASN A 29 -15.56 3.39 0.20
N LYS A 30 -14.48 2.66 0.00
CA LYS A 30 -13.51 2.46 1.06
C LYS A 30 -12.50 3.58 1.03
N GLU A 31 -12.09 4.01 2.20
CA GLU A 31 -11.09 5.05 2.31
C GLU A 31 -9.71 4.44 2.05
N VAL A 32 -8.94 5.08 1.19
CA VAL A 32 -7.63 4.58 0.78
C VAL A 32 -6.58 5.66 1.02
N LEU A 33 -5.50 5.29 1.70
CA LEU A 33 -4.30 6.11 1.70
C LEU A 33 -3.27 5.40 0.83
N ALA A 34 -2.87 6.04 -0.26
CA ALA A 34 -1.88 5.48 -1.16
C ALA A 34 -0.54 6.18 -0.93
N ILE A 35 0.50 5.39 -0.80
CA ILE A 35 1.86 5.90 -0.64
C ILE A 35 2.64 5.48 -1.87
N GLU A 36 3.10 6.44 -2.64
CA GLU A 36 3.81 6.19 -3.88
C GLU A 36 5.15 6.92 -3.86
N LYS A 37 6.21 6.18 -4.15
CA LYS A 37 7.56 6.74 -4.11
C LYS A 37 7.81 7.75 -5.22
N ASP A 38 7.25 7.51 -6.41
CA ASP A 38 7.47 8.39 -7.56
C ASP A 38 6.48 9.55 -7.50
N PRO A 39 6.98 10.79 -7.36
CA PRO A 39 6.08 11.94 -7.23
C PRO A 39 5.18 12.15 -8.45
N GLU A 40 5.64 11.80 -9.63
CA GLU A 40 4.82 11.97 -10.83
C GLU A 40 3.64 11.02 -10.82
N ILE A 41 3.87 9.78 -10.41
CA ILE A 41 2.78 8.81 -10.32
C ILE A 41 1.82 9.22 -9.22
N ALA A 42 2.36 9.65 -8.08
CA ALA A 42 1.52 10.11 -6.98
C ALA A 42 0.62 11.24 -7.42
N GLN A 43 1.15 12.18 -8.19
CA GLN A 43 0.38 13.31 -8.64
C GLN A 43 -0.76 12.92 -9.57
N LYS A 44 -0.53 11.93 -10.41
CA LYS A 44 -1.57 11.46 -11.33
C LYS A 44 -2.81 10.96 -10.59
N TRP A 45 -2.63 10.42 -9.41
CA TRP A 45 -3.73 9.82 -8.65
C TRP A 45 -4.32 10.74 -7.60
N THR A 46 -3.74 11.92 -7.40
CA THR A 46 -4.15 12.82 -6.34
C THR A 46 -5.63 13.22 -6.43
N GLY A 47 -6.14 13.39 -7.62
CA GLY A 47 -7.55 13.78 -7.78
C GLY A 47 -8.49 12.60 -7.90
N VAL A 48 -7.97 11.38 -7.89
CA VAL A 48 -8.76 10.18 -8.12
C VAL A 48 -9.03 9.43 -6.83
N LEU A 49 -8.00 9.30 -5.98
CA LEU A 49 -8.12 8.58 -4.73
C LEU A 49 -8.33 9.55 -3.57
N THR A 50 -8.78 9.02 -2.43
CA THR A 50 -9.07 9.84 -1.26
C THR A 50 -7.82 10.58 -0.78
N HIS A 51 -6.74 9.86 -0.59
CA HIS A 51 -5.49 10.44 -0.12
C HIS A 51 -4.33 9.78 -0.83
N VAL A 52 -3.42 10.58 -1.37
CA VAL A 52 -2.21 10.09 -2.02
C VAL A 52 -1.04 10.90 -1.51
N VAL A 53 0.03 10.21 -1.11
CA VAL A 53 1.23 10.85 -0.59
C VAL A 53 2.45 10.28 -1.31
N SER A 54 3.39 11.16 -1.64
CA SER A 54 4.65 10.72 -2.21
C SER A 54 5.64 10.48 -1.08
N ALA A 55 6.03 9.23 -0.88
CA ALA A 55 6.96 8.86 0.18
C ALA A 55 7.53 7.49 -0.11
N ASP A 56 8.64 7.17 0.54
CA ASP A 56 9.30 5.88 0.38
C ASP A 56 8.97 5.00 1.57
N ALA A 57 8.17 3.97 1.35
CA ALA A 57 7.72 3.09 2.43
C ALA A 57 8.82 2.16 2.96
N ARG A 58 10.01 2.16 2.33
CA ARG A 58 11.15 1.47 2.90
C ARG A 58 11.69 2.21 4.12
N ASP A 59 11.33 3.47 4.27
CA ASP A 59 11.72 4.27 5.43
C ASP A 59 10.61 4.14 6.48
N ILE A 60 10.89 3.39 7.54
CA ILE A 60 9.88 3.13 8.56
C ILE A 60 9.43 4.40 9.27
N ASP A 61 10.32 5.39 9.37
CA ASP A 61 9.95 6.64 10.01
C ASP A 61 8.93 7.39 9.16
N ALA A 62 9.05 7.32 7.84
CA ALA A 62 8.06 7.94 6.97
C ALA A 62 6.69 7.30 7.17
N LEU A 63 6.65 5.97 7.29
CA LEU A 63 5.39 5.28 7.56
C LEU A 63 4.78 5.71 8.88
N ARG A 64 5.60 5.84 9.91
CA ARG A 64 5.11 6.27 11.21
C ARG A 64 4.54 7.68 11.16
N GLN A 65 5.23 8.57 10.46
CA GLN A 65 4.76 9.94 10.34
C GLN A 65 3.46 10.05 9.58
N LEU A 66 3.22 9.15 8.65
CA LEU A 66 1.99 9.14 7.88
C LEU A 66 0.84 8.45 8.61
N GLY A 67 1.09 7.93 9.80
CA GLY A 67 0.03 7.28 10.56
C GLY A 67 -0.30 5.89 10.08
N ALA A 68 0.65 5.21 9.44
CA ALA A 68 0.40 3.88 8.91
C ALA A 68 0.00 2.88 10.00
N SER A 69 0.42 3.11 11.24
CA SER A 69 0.06 2.23 12.33
C SER A 69 -1.44 2.24 12.65
N ASP A 70 -2.15 3.26 12.18
CA ASP A 70 -3.60 3.33 12.39
C ASP A 70 -4.38 2.49 11.39
N PHE A 71 -3.70 1.91 10.42
CA PHE A 71 -4.36 1.11 9.39
C PHE A 71 -4.28 -0.37 9.76
N GLY A 72 -5.41 -1.05 9.72
CA GLY A 72 -5.42 -2.49 10.00
C GLY A 72 -5.06 -3.35 8.82
N SER A 73 -5.08 -2.78 7.62
CA SER A 73 -4.84 -3.54 6.39
C SER A 73 -3.98 -2.75 5.43
N ALA A 74 -3.09 -3.44 4.73
CA ALA A 74 -2.23 -2.83 3.74
C ALA A 74 -2.04 -3.75 2.56
N VAL A 75 -1.90 -3.15 1.37
CA VAL A 75 -1.59 -3.88 0.16
C VAL A 75 -0.26 -3.35 -0.36
N VAL A 76 0.69 -4.25 -0.57
CA VAL A 76 2.02 -3.89 -1.05
C VAL A 76 2.11 -4.25 -2.53
N GLY A 77 2.12 -3.22 -3.38
CA GLY A 77 2.14 -3.42 -4.83
C GLY A 77 3.32 -2.71 -5.48
N VAL A 78 4.52 -3.02 -5.03
CA VAL A 78 5.71 -2.27 -5.45
C VAL A 78 6.42 -2.85 -6.67
N GLY A 79 5.69 -3.39 -7.58
CA GLY A 79 6.24 -3.78 -8.86
C GLY A 79 7.03 -5.07 -8.80
N THR A 80 8.23 -5.08 -9.38
CA THR A 80 8.98 -6.31 -9.55
C THR A 80 10.09 -6.51 -8.54
N SER A 81 10.31 -5.57 -7.64
CA SER A 81 11.41 -5.65 -6.69
C SER A 81 11.02 -6.50 -5.48
N ILE A 82 11.62 -7.67 -5.37
CA ILE A 82 11.42 -8.54 -4.21
C ILE A 82 11.96 -7.87 -2.96
N GLU A 83 13.11 -7.25 -3.09
CA GLU A 83 13.77 -6.63 -1.95
C GLU A 83 12.92 -5.52 -1.35
N ALA A 84 12.39 -4.65 -2.21
CA ALA A 84 11.55 -3.57 -1.72
C ALA A 84 10.28 -4.11 -1.08
N SER A 85 9.68 -5.13 -1.67
CA SER A 85 8.47 -5.72 -1.13
C SER A 85 8.71 -6.31 0.25
N VAL A 86 9.82 -7.01 0.42
CA VAL A 86 10.16 -7.62 1.71
C VAL A 86 10.42 -6.56 2.76
N LEU A 87 11.19 -5.53 2.41
CA LEU A 87 11.50 -4.46 3.36
C LEU A 87 10.24 -3.71 3.80
N ILE A 88 9.40 -3.39 2.85
CA ILE A 88 8.16 -2.67 3.16
C ILE A 88 7.25 -3.52 4.03
N THR A 89 7.12 -4.80 3.69
CA THR A 89 6.30 -5.70 4.47
C THR A 89 6.81 -5.81 5.90
N ALA A 90 8.13 -5.93 6.07
CA ALA A 90 8.73 -6.00 7.39
C ALA A 90 8.45 -4.72 8.19
N ASN A 91 8.54 -3.56 7.53
CA ASN A 91 8.24 -2.30 8.19
C ASN A 91 6.78 -2.25 8.65
N LEU A 92 5.86 -2.71 7.82
CA LEU A 92 4.44 -2.71 8.16
C LEU A 92 4.16 -3.64 9.33
N VAL A 93 4.80 -4.80 9.37
CA VAL A 93 4.67 -5.71 10.50
C VAL A 93 5.18 -5.05 11.77
N ASP A 94 6.33 -4.39 11.69
CA ASP A 94 6.94 -3.73 12.84
C ASP A 94 6.04 -2.66 13.44
N ILE A 95 5.34 -1.91 12.61
CA ILE A 95 4.49 -0.83 13.13
C ILE A 95 3.08 -1.31 13.49
N GLY A 96 2.79 -2.59 13.30
CA GLY A 96 1.57 -3.18 13.82
C GLY A 96 0.41 -3.32 12.85
N VAL A 97 0.66 -3.24 11.55
CA VAL A 97 -0.40 -3.50 10.57
C VAL A 97 -0.67 -4.99 10.56
N GLU A 98 -1.92 -5.37 10.80
CA GLU A 98 -2.25 -6.77 11.04
C GLU A 98 -2.45 -7.60 9.78
N ARG A 99 -3.04 -7.01 8.75
CA ARG A 99 -3.33 -7.74 7.53
C ARG A 99 -2.60 -7.10 6.37
N ILE A 100 -1.71 -7.87 5.77
CA ILE A 100 -0.86 -7.37 4.70
C ILE A 100 -0.94 -8.31 3.51
N TRP A 101 -1.29 -7.77 2.36
CA TRP A 101 -1.27 -8.51 1.11
C TRP A 101 -0.16 -7.96 0.24
N ALA A 102 0.76 -8.82 -0.18
CA ALA A 102 1.84 -8.43 -1.08
C ALA A 102 1.67 -9.18 -2.38
N LYS A 103 1.93 -8.50 -3.49
CA LYS A 103 1.84 -9.15 -4.78
C LYS A 103 2.82 -10.30 -4.84
N ALA A 104 2.33 -11.47 -5.24
CA ALA A 104 3.11 -12.69 -5.25
C ALA A 104 3.82 -12.90 -6.58
N ILE A 105 4.27 -11.81 -7.19
CA ILE A 105 4.87 -11.89 -8.51
C ILE A 105 6.09 -12.80 -8.53
N THR A 106 6.79 -12.89 -7.42
CA THR A 106 8.01 -13.66 -7.37
C THR A 106 7.77 -15.16 -7.33
N LEU A 107 6.58 -15.58 -6.97
CA LEU A 107 6.31 -17.01 -6.88
C LEU A 107 6.39 -17.68 -8.23
N SER A 108 5.96 -17.00 -9.27
CA SER A 108 6.02 -17.60 -10.59
C SER A 108 7.46 -17.76 -11.05
N LEU A 109 8.36 -16.93 -10.56
CA LEU A 109 9.77 -17.06 -10.91
C LEU A 109 10.42 -18.21 -10.17
N ILE A 110 9.95 -18.49 -8.97
CA ILE A 110 10.51 -19.55 -8.16
C ILE A 110 10.10 -20.91 -8.65
N HIS A 111 8.99 -20.97 -9.30
CA HIS A 111 8.49 -22.26 -9.78
C HIS A 111 9.28 -22.86 -10.90
N ILE A 112 10.15 -22.15 -11.46
CA ILE A 112 10.87 -22.69 -12.61
C ILE A 112 11.86 -23.76 -12.28
#